data_41d72525ee6688a999392102554c6fc9
#
_entry.id   41d72525ee6688a999392102554c6fc9
#
_cell.length_a   1.000
_cell.length_b   1.000
_cell.length_c   1.000
_cell.angle_alpha   90.00
_cell.angle_beta   90.00
_cell.angle_gamma   90.00
#
_symmetry.space_group_name_H-M   'P 1'
#
loop_
_entity.id
_entity.type
_entity.pdbx_description
1 polymer ?
#
loop_
_entity_poly.entity_id
_entity_poly.type
_entity_poly.pdbx_seq_one_letter_code
_entity_poly.pdbx_strand_id
1 'polypeptide(L)'
;MALELPLPKDSDLPEDVLERLRSLPAINIYRMLGHAPQAVIPWTDLTKALYQSKLNPRYREIAILRQAHRANAPYEIHQHRFIAMNNGITEEELSLILTNDKVRSLSPLENLICQAADEMESHATITNDTFRALNEQLDHRELVELLLVISVYCAVARFLNSTRIQIEDDNPLAGESSPTGRH
;
A
#
# COMPACT_ATOMS: atom_id res chain seq x y z
N MET A 1 -0.56 -28.18 9.04
CA MET A 1 -0.28 -26.88 9.69
C MET A 1 0.15 -25.93 8.58
N ALA A 2 -0.43 -24.74 8.51
CA ALA A 2 0.07 -23.72 7.59
C ALA A 2 1.53 -23.40 8.00
N LEU A 3 2.41 -23.29 7.00
CA LEU A 3 3.78 -22.86 7.24
C LEU A 3 3.77 -21.34 7.38
N GLU A 4 3.86 -20.82 8.59
CA GLU A 4 3.89 -19.40 8.90
C GLU A 4 5.27 -19.01 9.41
N LEU A 5 5.75 -17.85 8.98
CA LEU A 5 6.99 -17.31 9.53
C LEU A 5 6.63 -16.55 10.83
N PRO A 6 7.20 -16.94 11.99
CA PRO A 6 6.92 -16.25 13.25
C PRO A 6 7.47 -14.83 13.24
N LEU A 7 6.81 -13.92 13.93
CA LEU A 7 7.34 -12.57 14.15
C LEU A 7 8.58 -12.62 15.07
N PRO A 8 9.66 -11.85 14.81
CA PRO A 8 10.84 -11.80 15.64
C PRO A 8 10.53 -11.24 17.03
N LYS A 9 11.23 -11.73 18.06
CA LYS A 9 11.12 -11.23 19.44
C LYS A 9 11.96 -9.96 19.60
N ASP A 10 11.68 -9.18 20.64
CA ASP A 10 12.47 -7.98 20.97
C ASP A 10 13.95 -8.33 21.22
N SER A 11 14.21 -9.47 21.86
CA SER A 11 15.57 -9.97 22.11
C SER A 11 16.40 -10.23 20.85
N ASP A 12 15.75 -10.36 19.70
CA ASP A 12 16.38 -10.74 18.43
C ASP A 12 16.69 -9.51 17.56
N LEU A 13 16.29 -8.31 18.04
CA LEU A 13 16.37 -7.07 17.27
C LEU A 13 17.39 -6.08 17.84
N PRO A 14 18.13 -5.34 17.00
CA PRO A 14 18.95 -4.21 17.42
C PRO A 14 18.12 -3.10 18.07
N GLU A 15 18.73 -2.33 19.00
CA GLU A 15 17.99 -1.31 19.76
C GLU A 15 17.43 -0.17 18.87
N ASP A 16 18.18 0.27 17.86
CA ASP A 16 17.74 1.29 16.89
C ASP A 16 16.49 0.83 16.08
N VAL A 17 16.43 -0.46 15.76
CA VAL A 17 15.25 -1.08 15.13
C VAL A 17 14.07 -1.13 16.09
N LEU A 18 14.30 -1.50 17.36
CA LEU A 18 13.25 -1.50 18.37
C LEU A 18 12.69 -0.10 18.62
N GLU A 19 13.53 0.92 18.70
CA GLU A 19 13.12 2.32 18.85
C GLU A 19 12.25 2.75 17.65
N ARG A 20 12.65 2.39 16.43
CA ARG A 20 11.86 2.66 15.22
C ARG A 20 10.50 1.96 15.29
N LEU A 21 10.46 0.67 15.61
CA LEU A 21 9.21 -0.09 15.68
C LEU A 21 8.24 0.46 16.75
N ARG A 22 8.77 0.91 17.90
CA ARG A 22 7.96 1.56 18.96
C ARG A 22 7.39 2.91 18.56
N SER A 23 8.00 3.58 17.57
CA SER A 23 7.51 4.87 17.04
C SER A 23 6.44 4.75 15.96
N LEU A 24 6.11 3.54 15.52
CA LEU A 24 5.18 3.24 14.44
C LEU A 24 3.92 2.53 14.97
N PRO A 25 2.81 2.55 14.23
CA PRO A 25 1.67 1.67 14.53
C PRO A 25 2.10 0.21 14.60
N ALA A 26 1.54 -0.55 15.55
CA ALA A 26 1.92 -1.93 15.85
C ALA A 26 1.35 -2.92 14.80
N ILE A 27 1.67 -2.72 13.53
CA ILE A 27 1.27 -3.62 12.44
C ILE A 27 2.35 -4.66 12.14
N ASN A 28 1.91 -5.85 11.83
CA ASN A 28 2.78 -7.03 11.69
C ASN A 28 3.82 -6.92 10.57
N ILE A 29 3.54 -6.13 9.51
CA ILE A 29 4.51 -5.91 8.43
C ILE A 29 5.82 -5.31 8.96
N TYR A 30 5.75 -4.32 9.85
CA TYR A 30 6.95 -3.69 10.41
C TYR A 30 7.70 -4.65 11.30
N ARG A 31 6.98 -5.46 12.08
CA ARG A 31 7.57 -6.47 12.91
C ARG A 31 8.22 -7.58 12.09
N MET A 32 7.55 -8.04 11.03
CA MET A 32 8.08 -9.05 10.10
C MET A 32 9.37 -8.59 9.41
N LEU A 33 9.47 -7.31 9.04
CA LEU A 33 10.70 -6.70 8.51
C LEU A 33 11.88 -6.79 9.49
N GLY A 34 11.63 -6.96 10.79
CA GLY A 34 12.67 -7.17 11.81
C GLY A 34 13.55 -8.40 11.55
N HIS A 35 13.10 -9.39 10.77
CA HIS A 35 13.98 -10.49 10.31
C HIS A 35 15.09 -10.00 9.35
N ALA A 36 14.94 -8.78 8.78
CA ALA A 36 15.94 -8.09 7.98
C ALA A 36 16.20 -6.70 8.58
N PRO A 37 16.84 -6.60 9.75
CA PRO A 37 16.86 -5.39 10.57
C PRO A 37 17.42 -4.18 9.84
N GLN A 38 18.36 -4.35 8.91
CA GLN A 38 18.93 -3.26 8.09
C GLN A 38 17.89 -2.63 7.14
N ALA A 39 16.79 -3.35 6.84
CA ALA A 39 15.75 -2.85 5.95
C ALA A 39 14.66 -2.04 6.69
N VAL A 40 14.51 -2.19 8.01
CA VAL A 40 13.39 -1.58 8.76
C VAL A 40 13.37 -0.07 8.63
N ILE A 41 14.48 0.60 8.93
CA ILE A 41 14.55 2.06 8.89
C ILE A 41 14.41 2.59 7.46
N PRO A 42 15.18 2.14 6.45
CA PRO A 42 15.02 2.62 5.08
C PRO A 42 13.62 2.36 4.50
N TRP A 43 13.02 1.22 4.81
CA TRP A 43 11.67 0.88 4.34
C TRP A 43 10.61 1.82 4.93
N THR A 44 10.65 2.03 6.25
CA THR A 44 9.70 2.90 6.92
C THR A 44 9.88 4.37 6.55
N ASP A 45 11.11 4.80 6.25
CA ASP A 45 11.39 6.14 5.72
C ASP A 45 10.85 6.30 4.29
N LEU A 46 11.00 5.29 3.42
CA LEU A 46 10.39 5.28 2.09
C LEU A 46 8.86 5.35 2.19
N THR A 47 8.25 4.51 3.05
CA THR A 47 6.80 4.54 3.26
C THR A 47 6.35 5.92 3.70
N LYS A 48 7.03 6.53 4.67
CA LYS A 48 6.73 7.89 5.12
C LYS A 48 6.83 8.91 3.97
N ALA A 49 7.86 8.82 3.13
CA ALA A 49 8.04 9.71 1.99
C ALA A 49 6.89 9.61 0.97
N LEU A 50 6.37 8.40 0.71
CA LEU A 50 5.20 8.22 -0.15
C LEU A 50 3.94 8.91 0.40
N TYR A 51 3.78 8.95 1.72
CA TYR A 51 2.64 9.61 2.38
C TYR A 51 2.82 11.13 2.54
N GLN A 52 4.04 11.64 2.40
CA GLN A 52 4.35 13.07 2.35
C GLN A 52 4.37 13.62 0.91
N SER A 53 3.92 12.83 -0.06
CA SER A 53 3.87 13.19 -1.48
C SER A 53 2.83 14.28 -1.77
N LYS A 54 2.94 14.91 -2.95
CA LYS A 54 1.94 15.84 -3.48
C LYS A 54 0.69 15.12 -4.00
N LEU A 55 0.84 13.84 -4.37
CA LEU A 55 -0.25 13.02 -4.88
C LEU A 55 -1.45 13.04 -3.92
N ASN A 56 -2.65 13.31 -4.45
CA ASN A 56 -3.86 13.31 -3.65
C ASN A 56 -3.98 12.01 -2.84
N PRO A 57 -4.14 12.07 -1.51
CA PRO A 57 -4.23 10.89 -0.65
C PRO A 57 -5.30 9.88 -1.11
N ARG A 58 -6.44 10.36 -1.62
CA ARG A 58 -7.48 9.50 -2.16
C ARG A 58 -7.00 8.70 -3.38
N TYR A 59 -6.28 9.34 -4.31
CA TYR A 59 -5.72 8.66 -5.50
C TYR A 59 -4.67 7.62 -5.12
N ARG A 60 -3.85 7.91 -4.11
CA ARG A 60 -2.89 6.96 -3.55
C ARG A 60 -3.59 5.71 -3.04
N GLU A 61 -4.62 5.85 -2.21
CA GLU A 61 -5.32 4.70 -1.63
C GLU A 61 -6.09 3.89 -2.69
N ILE A 62 -6.68 4.54 -3.71
CA ILE A 62 -7.29 3.84 -4.86
C ILE A 62 -6.25 2.96 -5.58
N ALA A 63 -5.07 3.53 -5.85
CA ALA A 63 -3.98 2.81 -6.52
C ALA A 63 -3.51 1.60 -5.70
N ILE A 64 -3.30 1.78 -4.39
CA ILE A 64 -2.86 0.73 -3.47
C ILE A 64 -3.90 -0.38 -3.38
N LEU A 65 -5.15 -0.05 -3.10
CA LEU A 65 -6.22 -1.05 -2.95
C LEU A 65 -6.46 -1.83 -4.26
N ARG A 66 -6.42 -1.13 -5.41
CA ARG A 66 -6.57 -1.79 -6.70
C ARG A 66 -5.42 -2.76 -6.96
N GLN A 67 -4.19 -2.34 -6.73
CA GLN A 67 -3.01 -3.18 -6.88
C GLN A 67 -3.06 -4.38 -5.93
N ALA A 68 -3.37 -4.15 -4.64
CA ALA A 68 -3.49 -5.21 -3.63
C ALA A 68 -4.55 -6.25 -4.00
N HIS A 69 -5.70 -5.81 -4.55
CA HIS A 69 -6.74 -6.71 -5.05
C HIS A 69 -6.23 -7.56 -6.21
N ARG A 70 -5.55 -6.97 -7.18
CA ARG A 70 -4.99 -7.69 -8.34
C ARG A 70 -3.88 -8.66 -7.94
N ALA A 71 -3.09 -8.32 -6.93
CA ALA A 71 -2.04 -9.17 -6.35
C ALA A 71 -2.59 -10.25 -5.40
N ASN A 72 -3.90 -10.26 -5.12
CA ASN A 72 -4.52 -11.12 -4.11
C ASN A 72 -3.82 -11.00 -2.75
N ALA A 73 -3.64 -9.76 -2.25
CA ALA A 73 -2.94 -9.42 -1.03
C ALA A 73 -3.93 -9.05 0.11
N PRO A 74 -4.53 -10.03 0.82
CA PRO A 74 -5.59 -9.78 1.79
C PRO A 74 -5.14 -8.95 2.98
N TYR A 75 -3.89 -9.08 3.44
CA TYR A 75 -3.32 -8.26 4.50
C TYR A 75 -3.30 -6.77 4.11
N GLU A 76 -2.82 -6.47 2.90
CA GLU A 76 -2.73 -5.11 2.40
C GLU A 76 -4.12 -4.47 2.23
N ILE A 77 -5.09 -5.22 1.68
CA ILE A 77 -6.48 -4.77 1.57
C ILE A 77 -7.05 -4.47 2.96
N HIS A 78 -6.81 -5.34 3.95
CA HIS A 78 -7.30 -5.15 5.30
C HIS A 78 -6.79 -3.85 5.90
N GLN A 79 -5.49 -3.57 5.83
CA GLN A 79 -4.89 -2.37 6.41
C GLN A 79 -5.32 -1.10 5.67
N HIS A 80 -5.29 -1.10 4.34
CA HIS A 80 -5.57 0.08 3.54
C HIS A 80 -7.05 0.44 3.43
N ARG A 81 -7.97 -0.49 3.68
CA ARG A 81 -9.40 -0.20 3.73
C ARG A 81 -9.72 0.93 4.71
N PHE A 82 -9.16 0.91 5.91
CA PHE A 82 -9.41 1.92 6.93
C PHE A 82 -8.75 3.25 6.58
N ILE A 83 -7.52 3.22 6.08
CA ILE A 83 -6.82 4.42 5.61
C ILE A 83 -7.61 5.07 4.47
N ALA A 84 -8.10 4.27 3.53
CA ALA A 84 -8.90 4.75 2.38
C ALA A 84 -10.19 5.45 2.82
N MET A 85 -10.93 4.86 3.78
CA MET A 85 -12.12 5.48 4.33
C MET A 85 -11.81 6.81 5.01
N ASN A 86 -10.70 6.90 5.75
CA ASN A 86 -10.24 8.15 6.37
C ASN A 86 -9.78 9.20 5.32
N ASN A 87 -9.48 8.76 4.09
CA ASN A 87 -9.19 9.62 2.94
C ASN A 87 -10.39 9.81 2.00
N GLY A 88 -11.61 9.55 2.47
CA GLY A 88 -12.86 9.88 1.80
C GLY A 88 -13.33 8.89 0.73
N ILE A 89 -12.85 7.63 0.75
CA ILE A 89 -13.36 6.54 -0.09
C ILE A 89 -14.51 5.87 0.66
N THR A 90 -15.68 5.75 0.03
CA THR A 90 -16.86 5.11 0.62
C THR A 90 -16.82 3.58 0.47
N GLU A 91 -17.66 2.86 1.23
CA GLU A 91 -17.79 1.40 1.11
C GLU A 91 -18.27 0.97 -0.28
N GLU A 92 -19.15 1.76 -0.92
CA GLU A 92 -19.60 1.51 -2.28
C GLU A 92 -18.44 1.61 -3.27
N GLU A 93 -17.62 2.66 -3.14
CA GLU A 93 -16.43 2.85 -3.98
C GLU A 93 -15.37 1.78 -3.73
N LEU A 94 -15.16 1.35 -2.47
CA LEU A 94 -14.31 0.20 -2.14
C LEU A 94 -14.75 -1.05 -2.89
N SER A 95 -16.05 -1.33 -2.91
CA SER A 95 -16.61 -2.46 -3.65
C SER A 95 -16.34 -2.38 -5.16
N LEU A 96 -16.35 -1.16 -5.74
CA LEU A 96 -16.01 -0.94 -7.15
C LEU A 96 -14.51 -1.11 -7.42
N ILE A 97 -13.64 -0.65 -6.51
CA ILE A 97 -12.19 -0.80 -6.62
C ILE A 97 -11.77 -2.29 -6.52
N LEU A 98 -12.39 -3.02 -5.60
CA LEU A 98 -12.07 -4.43 -5.29
C LEU A 98 -12.85 -5.42 -6.18
N THR A 99 -13.28 -5.01 -7.37
CA THR A 99 -13.91 -5.90 -8.37
C THR A 99 -12.89 -6.64 -9.22
N ASN A 100 -13.24 -7.83 -9.72
CA ASN A 100 -12.42 -8.54 -10.70
C ASN A 100 -12.50 -7.94 -12.10
N ASP A 101 -13.54 -7.16 -12.37
CA ASP A 101 -13.76 -6.49 -13.64
C ASP A 101 -12.95 -5.19 -13.75
N LYS A 102 -12.87 -4.66 -14.98
CA LYS A 102 -12.33 -3.33 -15.22
C LYS A 102 -13.17 -2.26 -14.51
N VAL A 103 -12.56 -1.45 -13.67
CA VAL A 103 -13.25 -0.34 -12.97
C VAL A 103 -13.66 0.73 -13.96
N ARG A 104 -14.95 1.15 -13.92
CA ARG A 104 -15.52 2.13 -14.84
C ARG A 104 -16.50 3.10 -14.18
N SER A 105 -16.80 2.89 -12.90
CA SER A 105 -17.90 3.58 -12.19
C SER A 105 -17.40 4.63 -11.19
N LEU A 106 -16.10 4.90 -11.16
CA LEU A 106 -15.49 6.03 -10.44
C LEU A 106 -15.35 7.24 -11.38
N SER A 107 -14.70 8.30 -10.91
CA SER A 107 -14.37 9.42 -11.81
C SER A 107 -13.41 8.99 -12.94
N PRO A 108 -13.33 9.74 -14.06
CA PRO A 108 -12.46 9.37 -15.18
C PRO A 108 -11.00 9.14 -14.78
N LEU A 109 -10.43 10.01 -13.93
CA LEU A 109 -9.06 9.86 -13.45
C LEU A 109 -8.90 8.67 -12.52
N GLU A 110 -9.85 8.42 -11.63
CA GLU A 110 -9.79 7.29 -10.72
C GLU A 110 -9.92 5.94 -11.45
N ASN A 111 -10.75 5.86 -12.48
CA ASN A 111 -10.82 4.69 -13.36
C ASN A 111 -9.47 4.45 -14.05
N LEU A 112 -8.79 5.52 -14.47
CA LEU A 112 -7.49 5.47 -15.13
C LEU A 112 -6.37 5.05 -14.15
N ILE A 113 -6.43 5.49 -12.89
CA ILE A 113 -5.53 5.06 -11.81
C ILE A 113 -5.70 3.55 -11.55
N CYS A 114 -6.94 3.07 -11.47
CA CYS A 114 -7.21 1.62 -11.36
C CYS A 114 -6.64 0.84 -12.56
N GLN A 115 -6.79 1.39 -13.77
CA GLN A 115 -6.22 0.76 -14.98
C GLN A 115 -4.69 0.71 -14.91
N ALA A 116 -4.02 1.78 -14.47
CA ALA A 116 -2.58 1.79 -14.31
C ALA A 116 -2.10 0.74 -13.30
N ALA A 117 -2.80 0.59 -12.17
CA ALA A 117 -2.52 -0.45 -11.18
C ALA A 117 -2.69 -1.86 -11.76
N ASP A 118 -3.77 -2.10 -12.55
CA ASP A 118 -4.00 -3.37 -13.24
C ASP A 118 -2.87 -3.71 -14.22
N GLU A 119 -2.45 -2.73 -15.04
CA GLU A 119 -1.40 -2.89 -16.04
C GLU A 119 -0.04 -3.16 -15.37
N MET A 120 0.31 -2.38 -14.34
CA MET A 120 1.59 -2.54 -13.62
C MET A 120 1.68 -3.87 -12.88
N GLU A 121 0.61 -4.35 -12.27
CA GLU A 121 0.62 -5.66 -11.60
C GLU A 121 0.72 -6.80 -12.62
N SER A 122 0.04 -6.68 -13.77
CA SER A 122 0.00 -7.74 -14.78
C SER A 122 1.22 -7.77 -15.70
N HIS A 123 1.81 -6.62 -16.01
CA HIS A 123 2.82 -6.47 -17.08
C HIS A 123 4.10 -5.74 -16.64
N ALA A 124 4.20 -5.31 -15.38
CA ALA A 124 5.30 -4.49 -14.83
C ALA A 124 5.50 -3.14 -15.58
N THR A 125 4.49 -2.67 -16.29
CA THR A 125 4.51 -1.40 -17.04
C THR A 125 3.09 -0.93 -17.32
N ILE A 126 2.91 0.33 -17.71
CA ILE A 126 1.64 0.84 -18.27
C ILE A 126 1.75 0.99 -19.79
N THR A 127 0.61 0.92 -20.47
CA THR A 127 0.55 1.14 -21.92
C THR A 127 0.82 2.60 -22.28
N ASN A 128 1.22 2.87 -23.52
CA ASN A 128 1.41 4.24 -24.03
C ASN A 128 0.12 5.07 -23.92
N ASP A 129 -1.04 4.47 -24.11
CA ASP A 129 -2.33 5.16 -24.02
C ASP A 129 -2.66 5.53 -22.57
N THR A 130 -2.44 4.61 -21.61
CA THR A 130 -2.60 4.89 -20.18
C THR A 130 -1.62 5.97 -19.73
N PHE A 131 -0.35 5.90 -20.15
CA PHE A 131 0.64 6.93 -19.83
C PHE A 131 0.22 8.31 -20.34
N ARG A 132 -0.20 8.40 -21.61
CA ARG A 132 -0.62 9.67 -22.22
C ARG A 132 -1.84 10.27 -21.49
N ALA A 133 -2.85 9.44 -21.22
CA ALA A 133 -4.06 9.87 -20.54
C ALA A 133 -3.81 10.34 -19.09
N LEU A 134 -2.89 9.68 -18.35
CA LEU A 134 -2.48 10.12 -17.01
C LEU A 134 -1.69 11.44 -17.08
N ASN A 135 -0.77 11.59 -18.05
CA ASN A 135 0.06 12.78 -18.22
C ASN A 135 -0.73 14.01 -18.66
N GLU A 136 -1.95 13.84 -19.22
CA GLU A 136 -2.89 14.92 -19.51
C GLU A 136 -3.65 15.42 -18.28
N GLN A 137 -3.74 14.63 -17.21
CA GLN A 137 -4.55 14.93 -16.02
C GLN A 137 -3.73 15.16 -14.75
N LEU A 138 -2.50 14.65 -14.69
CA LEU A 138 -1.57 14.79 -13.56
C LEU A 138 -0.35 15.60 -14.00
N ASP A 139 0.20 16.41 -13.12
CA ASP A 139 1.52 16.97 -13.40
C ASP A 139 2.61 15.90 -13.28
N HIS A 140 3.82 16.20 -13.78
CA HIS A 140 4.91 15.21 -13.83
C HIS A 140 5.29 14.66 -12.46
N ARG A 141 5.17 15.47 -11.40
CA ARG A 141 5.44 15.04 -10.03
C ARG A 141 4.39 14.06 -9.55
N GLU A 142 3.12 14.40 -9.69
CA GLU A 142 1.99 13.55 -9.30
C GLU A 142 2.00 12.22 -10.07
N LEU A 143 2.31 12.27 -11.38
CA LEU A 143 2.43 11.06 -12.21
C LEU A 143 3.57 10.15 -11.71
N VAL A 144 4.76 10.71 -11.43
CA VAL A 144 5.89 9.91 -10.92
C VAL A 144 5.57 9.36 -9.53
N GLU A 145 4.97 10.17 -8.64
CA GLU A 145 4.56 9.73 -7.30
C GLU A 145 3.52 8.60 -7.37
N LEU A 146 2.54 8.67 -8.29
CA LEU A 146 1.56 7.60 -8.52
C LEU A 146 2.24 6.30 -8.97
N LEU A 147 3.09 6.37 -9.98
CA LEU A 147 3.79 5.19 -10.51
C LEU A 147 4.75 4.58 -9.47
N LEU A 148 5.39 5.43 -8.65
CA LEU A 148 6.24 4.99 -7.55
C LEU A 148 5.43 4.29 -6.45
N VAL A 149 4.27 4.84 -6.06
CA VAL A 149 3.36 4.19 -5.10
C VAL A 149 2.97 2.80 -5.59
N ILE A 150 2.46 2.67 -6.82
CA ILE A 150 2.06 1.37 -7.37
C ILE A 150 3.25 0.40 -7.37
N SER A 151 4.44 0.84 -7.80
CA SER A 151 5.65 0.00 -7.86
C SER A 151 6.06 -0.52 -6.48
N VAL A 152 6.08 0.35 -5.47
CA VAL A 152 6.43 -0.03 -4.09
C VAL A 152 5.40 -1.03 -3.55
N TYR A 153 4.11 -0.77 -3.75
CA TYR A 153 3.06 -1.65 -3.25
C TYR A 153 2.97 -2.98 -4.01
N CYS A 154 3.38 -3.06 -5.27
CA CYS A 154 3.63 -4.34 -5.94
C CYS A 154 4.72 -5.16 -5.21
N ALA A 155 5.78 -4.52 -4.71
CA ALA A 155 6.80 -5.21 -3.90
C ALA A 155 6.26 -5.59 -2.51
N VAL A 156 5.48 -4.70 -1.87
CA VAL A 156 4.80 -4.96 -0.59
C VAL A 156 3.92 -6.20 -0.67
N ALA A 157 3.01 -6.26 -1.64
CA ALA A 157 2.11 -7.40 -1.81
C ALA A 157 2.86 -8.73 -1.95
N ARG A 158 3.95 -8.75 -2.73
CA ARG A 158 4.79 -9.95 -2.90
C ARG A 158 5.46 -10.36 -1.60
N PHE A 159 5.95 -9.39 -0.83
CA PHE A 159 6.55 -9.65 0.49
C PHE A 159 5.51 -10.22 1.47
N LEU A 160 4.35 -9.57 1.60
CA LEU A 160 3.26 -9.97 2.49
C LEU A 160 2.76 -11.39 2.19
N ASN A 161 2.46 -11.67 0.91
CA ASN A 161 1.97 -12.97 0.48
C ASN A 161 3.02 -14.07 0.67
N SER A 162 4.31 -13.77 0.40
CA SER A 162 5.40 -14.73 0.51
C SER A 162 5.77 -15.05 1.96
N THR A 163 5.69 -14.09 2.87
CA THR A 163 5.92 -14.29 4.31
C THR A 163 4.71 -14.88 5.02
N ARG A 164 3.55 -14.94 4.34
CA ARG A 164 2.29 -15.45 4.91
C ARG A 164 1.91 -14.73 6.20
N ILE A 165 2.11 -13.42 6.20
CA ILE A 165 1.90 -12.57 7.35
C ILE A 165 0.46 -12.67 7.86
N GLN A 166 0.29 -12.75 9.16
CA GLN A 166 -1.04 -12.77 9.79
C GLN A 166 -1.59 -11.37 9.93
N ILE A 167 -2.90 -11.23 9.71
CA ILE A 167 -3.63 -9.99 10.04
C ILE A 167 -3.70 -9.88 11.57
N GLU A 168 -3.54 -8.68 12.10
CA GLU A 168 -3.68 -8.40 13.52
C GLU A 168 -5.11 -8.67 14.01
N ASP A 169 -5.24 -9.14 15.26
CA ASP A 169 -6.54 -9.30 15.91
C ASP A 169 -7.24 -7.95 16.14
N ASP A 170 -6.44 -6.91 16.41
CA ASP A 170 -6.88 -5.52 16.50
C ASP A 170 -6.65 -4.80 15.17
N ASN A 171 -7.18 -3.57 15.05
CA ASN A 171 -6.88 -2.71 13.91
C ASN A 171 -6.07 -1.48 14.34
N PRO A 172 -4.73 -1.55 14.36
CA PRO A 172 -3.86 -0.45 14.79
C PRO A 172 -3.94 0.80 13.90
N LEU A 173 -4.50 0.68 12.70
CA LEU A 173 -4.68 1.78 11.75
C LEU A 173 -6.10 2.38 11.76
N ALA A 174 -6.98 1.94 12.66
CA ALA A 174 -8.29 2.56 12.81
C ALA A 174 -8.14 4.04 13.19
N GLY A 175 -8.67 4.94 12.35
CA GLY A 175 -8.55 6.39 12.54
C GLY A 175 -7.24 7.02 12.05
N GLU A 176 -6.32 6.24 11.50
CA GLU A 176 -5.10 6.76 10.86
C GLU A 176 -5.33 7.03 9.37
N SER A 177 -4.65 8.04 8.82
CA SER A 177 -4.65 8.38 7.39
C SER A 177 -3.37 7.89 6.68
N SER A 178 -2.49 7.21 7.41
CA SER A 178 -1.20 6.71 6.95
C SER A 178 -0.78 5.49 7.76
N PRO A 179 -0.11 4.49 7.16
CA PRO A 179 0.41 3.34 7.88
C PRO A 179 1.59 3.70 8.81
N THR A 180 2.14 4.90 8.71
CA THR A 180 3.22 5.39 9.59
C THR A 180 2.69 6.27 10.74
N GLY A 181 1.37 6.33 10.94
CA GLY A 181 0.72 7.13 11.98
C GLY A 181 0.49 8.60 11.57
N ARG A 182 0.02 9.39 12.52
CA ARG A 182 -0.23 10.83 12.28
C ARG A 182 1.09 11.59 12.14
N HIS A 183 1.12 12.49 11.20
CA HIS A 183 2.24 13.43 10.96
C HIS A 183 1.90 14.82 11.46
#